data_673e4c7e29ec8c2e915df484a933b096
#
_entry.id   673e4c7e29ec8c2e915df484a933b096
#
_cell.length_a   1.000
_cell.length_b   1.000
_cell.length_c   1.000
_cell.angle_alpha   90.00
_cell.angle_beta   90.00
_cell.angle_gamma   90.00
#
_symmetry.space_group_name_H-M   'P 1'
#
loop_
_entity.id
_entity.type
_entity.pdbx_description
1 polymer ?
#
loop_
_entity_poly.entity_id
_entity_poly.type
_entity_poly.pdbx_seq_one_letter_code
_entity_poly.pdbx_strand_id
1 'polypeptide(L)'
;MPPPRAAASDLSITGKLLRKAGLAAARRSRLAAGRDRATKRIAPEEFHPQPEKRVAKSRVEIIRAAGWDAWPWLLHGFSTRTGGVTTAYRPAQRSGELNLGFTASDTRDNVLENRRRFLEALGARASMKLVTLKQIHSSSVRRVDRRDAEAAEPCKGDGLMTSEPGVLLAIQTADCIPVLIADVKKKAVAAFHAGWRGTVNRIVENGVGKMRVAFRSRPEDLIAAIGPGIGGCCYAVGEEVRSEFASQFAYAQHLFHEVSDSDPIREKYPMLFLTQRPPGHSNIGPSLHLDLMAANRRQLLDAGLRPESITVIGDCTRCQNNRYFSYRGEQGFTGRMLSVIGVRGSGEALIKQ
;
A
#
# COMPACT_ATOMS: atom_id res chain seq x y z
N MET A 1 58.10 0.91 -17.32
CA MET A 1 58.09 2.35 -17.03
C MET A 1 56.86 2.65 -16.19
N PRO A 2 57.01 3.17 -14.95
CA PRO A 2 55.90 3.49 -14.04
C PRO A 2 55.35 4.91 -14.32
N PRO A 3 54.11 5.21 -13.88
CA PRO A 3 53.48 6.52 -14.05
C PRO A 3 53.93 7.53 -12.97
N PRO A 4 53.81 8.85 -13.20
CA PRO A 4 54.25 9.84 -12.25
C PRO A 4 53.19 10.15 -11.16
N ARG A 5 53.74 10.57 -10.01
CA ARG A 5 53.06 10.90 -8.75
C ARG A 5 52.29 12.24 -8.86
N ALA A 6 51.17 12.23 -8.11
CA ALA A 6 50.38 13.42 -7.79
C ALA A 6 51.07 14.33 -6.76
N ALA A 7 50.90 15.65 -6.96
CA ALA A 7 51.25 16.68 -5.98
C ALA A 7 50.03 17.10 -5.14
N ALA A 8 50.28 17.29 -3.84
CA ALA A 8 49.33 17.78 -2.85
C ALA A 8 49.27 19.31 -2.83
N SER A 9 48.11 19.87 -2.54
CA SER A 9 47.87 21.19 -1.94
C SER A 9 46.33 21.33 -1.75
N ASP A 10 45.71 21.91 -0.73
CA ASP A 10 46.16 22.48 0.51
C ASP A 10 44.89 22.70 1.38
N LEU A 11 45.01 22.41 2.65
CA LEU A 11 44.01 22.64 3.68
C LEU A 11 43.96 24.12 4.06
N SER A 12 42.85 24.82 3.82
CA SER A 12 42.60 26.13 4.48
C SER A 12 41.19 26.70 4.27
N ILE A 13 40.15 26.14 4.85
CA ILE A 13 38.85 26.86 5.01
C ILE A 13 38.16 26.58 6.38
N THR A 14 38.80 25.95 7.34
CA THR A 14 38.18 25.69 8.66
C THR A 14 38.56 26.66 9.75
N GLY A 15 39.36 27.71 9.48
CA GLY A 15 39.90 28.63 10.50
C GLY A 15 39.13 29.96 10.73
N LYS A 16 38.09 30.28 9.97
CA LYS A 16 37.42 31.60 10.03
C LYS A 16 36.00 31.65 10.62
N LEU A 17 35.42 30.53 11.01
CA LEU A 17 34.02 30.49 11.54
C LEU A 17 33.93 30.41 13.07
N LEU A 18 35.04 30.28 13.79
CA LEU A 18 35.04 30.14 15.26
C LEU A 18 35.34 31.44 16.04
N ARG A 19 35.46 32.61 15.38
CA ARG A 19 35.75 33.92 16.06
C ARG A 19 34.57 34.88 16.14
N LYS A 20 33.35 34.50 15.71
CA LYS A 20 32.14 35.37 15.83
C LYS A 20 31.13 34.96 16.90
N ALA A 21 31.36 33.88 17.63
CA ALA A 21 30.44 33.44 18.71
C ALA A 21 30.86 33.89 20.12
N GLY A 22 31.95 34.62 20.29
CA GLY A 22 32.50 35.01 21.60
C GLY A 22 32.15 36.39 22.11
N LEU A 23 31.35 37.20 21.44
CA LEU A 23 31.13 38.62 21.79
C LEU A 23 29.69 39.02 22.11
N ALA A 24 28.79 38.08 22.35
CA ALA A 24 27.37 38.35 22.70
C ALA A 24 26.99 38.04 24.17
N ALA A 25 27.92 37.64 25.01
CA ALA A 25 27.64 37.21 26.39
C ALA A 25 27.98 38.25 27.49
N ALA A 26 28.37 39.48 27.15
CA ALA A 26 28.85 40.48 28.16
C ALA A 26 28.01 41.79 28.18
N ARG A 27 26.71 41.76 27.99
CA ARG A 27 25.85 42.95 28.16
C ARG A 27 24.48 42.64 28.73
N ARG A 28 24.40 41.92 29.87
CA ARG A 28 23.18 41.89 30.72
C ARG A 28 23.54 41.73 32.18
N SER A 29 24.08 42.79 32.76
CA SER A 29 24.06 42.96 34.20
C SER A 29 24.20 44.46 34.49
N ARG A 30 23.07 45.16 34.62
CA ARG A 30 22.87 46.42 35.35
C ARG A 30 21.52 47.01 34.91
N LEU A 31 20.50 46.68 35.68
CA LEU A 31 19.30 47.51 35.91
C LEU A 31 18.29 46.64 36.68
N ALA A 32 18.50 46.60 37.98
CA ALA A 32 17.47 46.14 38.92
C ALA A 32 17.54 47.06 40.16
N ALA A 33 16.69 48.04 40.19
CA ALA A 33 16.29 48.70 41.46
C ALA A 33 14.93 49.37 41.22
N GLY A 34 13.95 48.94 41.96
CA GLY A 34 12.78 49.73 42.33
C GLY A 34 11.48 49.50 41.59
N ARG A 35 10.60 48.69 42.17
CA ARG A 35 9.28 49.11 42.62
C ARG A 35 8.45 47.95 43.12
N ASP A 36 8.22 47.93 44.40
CA ASP A 36 7.20 47.14 45.09
C ASP A 36 5.82 47.33 44.43
N ARG A 37 5.22 46.25 43.94
CA ARG A 37 3.78 46.11 43.71
C ARG A 37 3.37 44.74 44.19
N ALA A 38 2.52 44.72 45.19
CA ALA A 38 1.90 43.56 45.79
C ALA A 38 1.31 42.62 44.72
N THR A 39 1.94 41.48 44.49
CA THR A 39 1.38 40.39 43.70
C THR A 39 0.44 39.59 44.59
N LYS A 40 -0.87 39.67 44.30
CA LYS A 40 -1.87 38.71 44.79
C LYS A 40 -1.38 37.29 44.44
N ARG A 41 -1.15 36.49 45.46
CA ARG A 41 -0.92 35.04 45.30
C ARG A 41 -2.20 34.43 44.73
N ILE A 42 -2.16 34.03 43.45
CA ILE A 42 -3.14 33.12 42.83
C ILE A 42 -2.78 31.75 43.40
N ALA A 43 -3.71 31.10 44.08
CA ALA A 43 -3.59 29.72 44.51
C ALA A 43 -3.35 28.83 43.30
N PRO A 44 -2.52 27.78 43.38
CA PRO A 44 -2.36 26.83 42.25
C PRO A 44 -3.72 26.18 42.00
N GLU A 45 -4.26 26.37 40.77
CA GLU A 45 -5.38 25.58 40.28
C GLU A 45 -4.96 24.12 40.33
N GLU A 46 -5.67 23.34 41.15
CA GLU A 46 -5.51 21.90 41.13
C GLU A 46 -5.85 21.39 39.73
N PHE A 47 -4.82 20.90 39.01
CA PHE A 47 -4.97 20.25 37.71
C PHE A 47 -5.71 18.93 37.93
N HIS A 48 -7.02 18.95 37.78
CA HIS A 48 -7.81 17.72 37.66
C HIS A 48 -7.61 17.17 36.26
N PRO A 49 -6.89 16.03 36.10
CA PRO A 49 -6.82 15.37 34.80
C PRO A 49 -8.24 14.98 34.40
N GLN A 50 -8.73 15.57 33.31
CA GLN A 50 -9.97 15.17 32.69
C GLN A 50 -9.86 13.67 32.40
N PRO A 51 -10.88 12.85 32.73
CA PRO A 51 -10.83 11.43 32.41
C PRO A 51 -10.61 11.29 30.91
N GLU A 52 -9.54 10.61 30.53
CA GLU A 52 -9.27 10.28 29.13
C GLU A 52 -10.53 9.67 28.56
N LYS A 53 -11.21 10.40 27.68
CA LYS A 53 -12.35 9.86 26.94
C LYS A 53 -11.82 8.65 26.20
N ARG A 54 -12.22 7.44 26.63
CA ARG A 54 -11.92 6.20 25.92
C ARG A 54 -12.28 6.42 24.45
N VAL A 55 -11.26 6.57 23.61
CA VAL A 55 -11.43 6.59 22.15
C VAL A 55 -12.09 5.27 21.81
N ALA A 56 -13.30 5.32 21.29
CA ALA A 56 -14.00 4.13 20.83
C ALA A 56 -13.05 3.42 19.84
N LYS A 57 -12.67 2.15 20.15
CA LYS A 57 -11.82 1.37 19.27
C LYS A 57 -12.53 1.27 17.93
N SER A 58 -12.04 1.96 16.90
CA SER A 58 -12.61 1.85 15.58
C SER A 58 -12.50 0.40 15.12
N ARG A 59 -13.62 -0.15 14.64
CA ARG A 59 -13.68 -1.55 14.19
C ARG A 59 -12.83 -1.70 12.92
N VAL A 60 -12.05 -2.79 12.82
CA VAL A 60 -11.36 -3.14 11.57
C VAL A 60 -12.38 -3.42 10.48
N GLU A 61 -12.27 -2.69 9.37
CA GLU A 61 -13.11 -2.88 8.20
C GLU A 61 -12.41 -3.82 7.22
N ILE A 62 -13.14 -4.85 6.74
CA ILE A 62 -12.65 -5.83 5.77
C ILE A 62 -13.63 -5.89 4.59
N ILE A 63 -13.08 -5.78 3.39
CA ILE A 63 -13.84 -5.95 2.16
C ILE A 63 -13.73 -7.41 1.72
N ARG A 64 -14.87 -8.01 1.37
CA ARG A 64 -14.97 -9.39 0.91
C ARG A 64 -15.47 -9.43 -0.52
N ALA A 65 -15.04 -10.42 -1.28
CA ALA A 65 -15.60 -10.69 -2.59
C ALA A 65 -17.03 -11.24 -2.45
N ALA A 66 -17.96 -10.66 -3.18
CA ALA A 66 -19.36 -11.07 -3.16
C ALA A 66 -19.51 -12.53 -3.58
N GLY A 67 -20.36 -13.27 -2.87
CA GLY A 67 -20.66 -14.66 -3.16
C GLY A 67 -19.60 -15.68 -2.69
N TRP A 68 -18.44 -15.24 -2.20
CA TRP A 68 -17.38 -16.16 -1.77
C TRP A 68 -17.67 -16.84 -0.43
N ASP A 69 -18.65 -16.36 0.33
CA ASP A 69 -19.15 -17.00 1.55
C ASP A 69 -19.79 -18.38 1.29
N ALA A 70 -20.11 -18.70 0.02
CA ALA A 70 -20.54 -20.02 -0.41
C ALA A 70 -19.48 -21.13 -0.17
N TRP A 71 -18.22 -20.76 0.06
CA TRP A 71 -17.13 -21.69 0.34
C TRP A 71 -16.58 -21.52 1.75
N PRO A 72 -17.15 -22.22 2.78
CA PRO A 72 -16.76 -22.06 4.19
C PRO A 72 -15.28 -22.38 4.48
N TRP A 73 -14.63 -23.18 3.64
CA TRP A 73 -13.21 -23.53 3.73
C TRP A 73 -12.29 -22.37 3.28
N LEU A 74 -12.82 -21.41 2.52
CA LEU A 74 -12.07 -20.30 1.97
C LEU A 74 -12.07 -19.12 2.95
N LEU A 75 -10.90 -18.66 3.34
CA LEU A 75 -10.71 -17.42 4.08
C LEU A 75 -10.11 -16.37 3.15
N HIS A 76 -10.77 -15.20 3.02
CA HIS A 76 -10.27 -14.14 2.16
C HIS A 76 -10.72 -12.76 2.68
N GLY A 77 -9.99 -11.73 2.28
CA GLY A 77 -10.39 -10.35 2.52
C GLY A 77 -9.31 -9.35 2.15
N PHE A 78 -9.76 -8.13 1.88
CA PHE A 78 -8.93 -6.96 1.61
C PHE A 78 -9.08 -6.01 2.79
N SER A 79 -7.97 -5.58 3.39
CA SER A 79 -8.01 -4.59 4.46
C SER A 79 -8.31 -3.20 3.91
N THR A 80 -8.86 -2.35 4.78
CA THR A 80 -8.83 -0.90 4.62
C THR A 80 -7.72 -0.31 5.50
N ARG A 81 -7.66 1.02 5.61
CA ARG A 81 -6.74 1.71 6.54
C ARG A 81 -7.32 1.92 7.93
N THR A 82 -8.58 1.50 8.22
CA THR A 82 -9.30 1.82 9.45
C THR A 82 -9.15 0.74 10.52
N GLY A 83 -9.21 1.13 11.80
CA GLY A 83 -9.29 0.19 12.93
C GLY A 83 -7.94 -0.26 13.51
N GLY A 84 -6.85 0.40 13.17
CA GLY A 84 -5.52 0.09 13.66
C GLY A 84 -5.06 0.95 14.85
N VAL A 85 -3.74 0.93 15.08
CA VAL A 85 -3.05 1.68 16.15
C VAL A 85 -2.02 2.67 15.61
N THR A 86 -1.69 2.62 14.33
CA THR A 86 -0.68 3.51 13.70
C THR A 86 -1.17 4.95 13.69
N THR A 87 -0.32 5.88 14.10
CA THR A 87 -0.58 7.33 14.03
C THR A 87 0.39 8.08 13.12
N ALA A 88 1.32 7.36 12.49
CA ALA A 88 2.44 7.93 11.73
C ALA A 88 1.99 8.73 10.50
N TYR A 89 0.92 8.31 9.80
CA TYR A 89 0.53 8.93 8.52
C TYR A 89 -0.49 10.05 8.67
N ARG A 90 -1.29 10.03 9.74
CA ARG A 90 -2.30 11.08 10.06
C ARG A 90 -2.30 11.38 11.55
N PRO A 91 -1.28 12.07 12.07
CA PRO A 91 -1.13 12.32 13.51
C PRO A 91 -2.28 13.14 14.11
N ALA A 92 -2.98 13.93 13.31
CA ALA A 92 -4.15 14.70 13.76
C ALA A 92 -5.42 13.85 13.95
N GLN A 93 -5.46 12.63 13.41
CA GLN A 93 -6.59 11.72 13.61
C GLN A 93 -6.42 10.97 14.93
N ARG A 94 -7.42 11.08 15.81
CA ARG A 94 -7.44 10.37 17.12
C ARG A 94 -7.64 8.86 16.97
N SER A 95 -8.20 8.38 15.86
CA SER A 95 -8.34 6.96 15.57
C SER A 95 -7.09 6.46 14.84
N GLY A 96 -6.42 5.43 15.39
CA GLY A 96 -5.25 4.85 14.75
C GLY A 96 -5.59 4.17 13.41
N GLU A 97 -4.61 4.12 12.53
CA GLU A 97 -4.71 3.55 11.19
C GLU A 97 -4.18 2.11 11.15
N LEU A 98 -4.73 1.30 10.26
CA LEU A 98 -4.41 -0.12 10.12
C LEU A 98 -3.26 -0.32 9.10
N ASN A 99 -2.08 0.24 9.38
CA ASN A 99 -0.90 -0.06 8.58
C ASN A 99 -0.43 -1.50 8.82
N LEU A 100 -0.36 -2.30 7.76
CA LEU A 100 -0.03 -3.72 7.81
C LEU A 100 1.34 -4.04 7.18
N GLY A 101 2.03 -3.02 6.67
CA GLY A 101 3.37 -3.14 6.08
C GLY A 101 4.47 -2.59 6.98
N PHE A 102 5.61 -3.28 7.03
CA PHE A 102 6.81 -2.78 7.70
C PHE A 102 7.41 -1.65 6.87
N THR A 103 7.07 -0.41 7.20
CA THR A 103 7.60 0.80 6.59
C THR A 103 8.56 1.49 7.54
N ALA A 104 9.46 2.34 7.02
CA ALA A 104 10.41 3.09 7.86
C ALA A 104 9.73 4.10 8.80
N SER A 105 8.47 4.48 8.50
CA SER A 105 7.74 5.51 9.25
C SER A 105 6.89 4.96 10.39
N ASP A 106 6.78 3.65 10.55
CA ASP A 106 5.96 3.02 11.60
C ASP A 106 6.77 2.03 12.42
N THR A 107 6.36 1.83 13.68
CA THR A 107 7.04 0.89 14.55
C THR A 107 6.66 -0.55 14.22
N ARG A 108 7.60 -1.47 14.45
CA ARG A 108 7.34 -2.90 14.27
C ARG A 108 6.16 -3.38 15.13
N ASP A 109 6.06 -2.88 16.36
CA ASP A 109 5.01 -3.28 17.30
C ASP A 109 3.62 -2.86 16.84
N ASN A 110 3.49 -1.64 16.29
CA ASN A 110 2.23 -1.19 15.69
C ASN A 110 1.80 -2.09 14.52
N VAL A 111 2.74 -2.43 13.63
CA VAL A 111 2.44 -3.31 12.48
C VAL A 111 2.04 -4.71 12.94
N LEU A 112 2.70 -5.26 13.95
CA LEU A 112 2.35 -6.58 14.50
C LEU A 112 0.97 -6.57 15.16
N GLU A 113 0.65 -5.53 15.95
CA GLU A 113 -0.67 -5.38 16.57
C GLU A 113 -1.76 -5.18 15.50
N ASN A 114 -1.50 -4.38 14.46
CA ASN A 114 -2.42 -4.19 13.35
C ASN A 114 -2.67 -5.51 12.59
N ARG A 115 -1.62 -6.30 12.33
CA ARG A 115 -1.76 -7.62 11.70
C ARG A 115 -2.58 -8.57 12.57
N ARG A 116 -2.36 -8.59 13.88
CA ARG A 116 -3.16 -9.38 14.81
C ARG A 116 -4.65 -8.99 14.73
N ARG A 117 -4.96 -7.69 14.81
CA ARG A 117 -6.35 -7.17 14.70
C ARG A 117 -7.00 -7.54 13.38
N PHE A 118 -6.27 -7.38 12.29
CA PHE A 118 -6.77 -7.69 10.95
C PHE A 118 -7.07 -9.18 10.81
N LEU A 119 -6.16 -10.06 11.22
CA LEU A 119 -6.34 -11.52 11.14
C LEU A 119 -7.47 -12.00 12.03
N GLU A 120 -7.61 -11.44 13.23
CA GLU A 120 -8.73 -11.72 14.14
C GLU A 120 -10.07 -11.31 13.51
N ALA A 121 -10.17 -10.07 12.99
CA ALA A 121 -11.37 -9.59 12.31
C ALA A 121 -11.69 -10.38 11.02
N LEU A 122 -10.66 -10.88 10.33
CA LEU A 122 -10.79 -11.76 9.17
C LEU A 122 -11.39 -13.12 9.56
N GLY A 123 -11.29 -13.52 10.84
CA GLY A 123 -11.67 -14.83 11.35
C GLY A 123 -10.59 -15.89 11.14
N ALA A 124 -9.33 -15.46 11.06
CA ALA A 124 -8.20 -16.37 11.06
C ALA A 124 -7.94 -16.89 12.46
N ARG A 125 -7.61 -18.18 12.60
CA ARG A 125 -7.23 -18.78 13.88
C ARG A 125 -5.73 -18.55 14.15
N ALA A 126 -5.34 -18.54 15.41
CA ALA A 126 -3.95 -18.40 15.83
C ALA A 126 -3.01 -19.49 15.27
N SER A 127 -3.55 -20.66 14.92
CA SER A 127 -2.80 -21.76 14.30
C SER A 127 -2.48 -21.50 12.83
N MET A 128 -3.18 -20.57 12.16
CA MET A 128 -2.92 -20.24 10.75
C MET A 128 -1.66 -19.40 10.60
N LYS A 129 -0.89 -19.70 9.60
CA LYS A 129 0.40 -19.05 9.33
C LYS A 129 0.29 -18.08 8.16
N LEU A 130 0.73 -16.84 8.38
CA LEU A 130 0.73 -15.79 7.35
C LEU A 130 2.04 -15.81 6.57
N VAL A 131 1.97 -16.04 5.26
CA VAL A 131 3.11 -15.97 4.33
C VAL A 131 3.04 -14.67 3.54
N THR A 132 4.13 -13.91 3.57
CA THR A 132 4.32 -12.68 2.80
C THR A 132 5.51 -12.80 1.86
N LEU A 133 5.64 -11.86 0.92
CA LEU A 133 6.77 -11.75 0.00
C LEU A 133 7.55 -10.46 0.21
N LYS A 134 8.83 -10.48 -0.13
CA LYS A 134 9.56 -9.28 -0.52
C LYS A 134 9.16 -8.97 -1.97
N GLN A 135 8.13 -8.12 -2.13
CA GLN A 135 7.58 -7.74 -3.43
C GLN A 135 8.58 -6.86 -4.19
N ILE A 136 8.80 -7.18 -5.46
CA ILE A 136 9.82 -6.56 -6.32
C ILE A 136 9.25 -6.09 -7.67
N HIS A 137 7.92 -6.05 -7.80
CA HIS A 137 7.19 -5.68 -9.02
C HIS A 137 7.53 -6.58 -10.22
N SER A 138 7.71 -7.87 -9.98
CA SER A 138 7.96 -8.91 -10.98
C SER A 138 6.70 -9.67 -11.36
N SER A 139 6.84 -10.67 -12.26
CA SER A 139 5.83 -11.71 -12.53
C SER A 139 6.15 -13.05 -11.88
N SER A 140 7.06 -13.05 -10.89
CA SER A 140 7.46 -14.28 -10.19
C SER A 140 6.39 -14.73 -9.21
N VAL A 141 5.92 -15.99 -9.38
CA VAL A 141 4.94 -16.65 -8.53
C VAL A 141 5.59 -17.83 -7.82
N ARG A 142 5.41 -17.92 -6.50
CA ARG A 142 5.95 -18.96 -5.62
C ARG A 142 4.83 -19.88 -5.12
N ARG A 143 5.04 -21.19 -5.21
CA ARG A 143 4.28 -22.14 -4.40
C ARG A 143 4.90 -22.20 -3.02
N VAL A 144 4.06 -22.07 -1.99
CA VAL A 144 4.51 -21.99 -0.59
C VAL A 144 3.75 -22.99 0.29
N ASP A 145 4.40 -23.33 1.40
CA ASP A 145 3.86 -24.20 2.43
C ASP A 145 4.00 -23.54 3.81
N ARG A 146 3.72 -24.28 4.88
CA ARG A 146 3.78 -23.78 6.26
C ARG A 146 5.21 -23.38 6.67
N ARG A 147 6.24 -24.03 6.14
CA ARG A 147 7.65 -23.73 6.46
C ARG A 147 8.08 -22.37 5.93
N ASP A 148 7.49 -21.92 4.82
CA ASP A 148 7.78 -20.59 4.26
C ASP A 148 7.33 -19.45 5.19
N ALA A 149 6.33 -19.69 6.07
CA ALA A 149 5.89 -18.72 7.06
C ALA A 149 6.86 -18.59 8.25
N GLU A 150 7.73 -19.57 8.44
CA GLU A 150 8.72 -19.65 9.51
C GLU A 150 10.12 -19.27 9.01
N ALA A 151 10.26 -18.99 7.70
CA ALA A 151 11.53 -18.58 7.11
C ALA A 151 11.99 -17.22 7.69
N ALA A 152 13.30 -17.12 7.96
CA ALA A 152 13.89 -15.90 8.53
C ALA A 152 13.71 -14.67 7.62
N GLU A 153 13.69 -14.89 6.29
CA GLU A 153 13.46 -13.84 5.31
C GLU A 153 12.35 -14.26 4.31
N PRO A 154 11.43 -13.34 3.98
CA PRO A 154 10.44 -13.59 2.95
C PRO A 154 11.07 -13.82 1.58
N CYS A 155 10.59 -14.81 0.84
CA CYS A 155 10.98 -15.03 -0.55
C CYS A 155 10.70 -13.80 -1.42
N LYS A 156 11.56 -13.56 -2.43
CA LYS A 156 11.33 -12.50 -3.44
C LYS A 156 10.30 -12.97 -4.48
N GLY A 157 9.40 -12.07 -4.86
CA GLY A 157 8.38 -12.31 -5.88
C GLY A 157 7.14 -11.45 -5.66
N ASP A 158 6.13 -11.63 -6.50
CA ASP A 158 4.90 -10.83 -6.47
C ASP A 158 3.63 -11.69 -6.54
N GLY A 159 3.78 -13.01 -6.57
CA GLY A 159 2.69 -13.97 -6.50
C GLY A 159 2.98 -15.14 -5.56
N LEU A 160 1.96 -15.55 -4.83
CA LEU A 160 1.95 -16.71 -3.93
C LEU A 160 0.86 -17.66 -4.33
N MET A 161 1.08 -18.97 -4.18
CA MET A 161 0.04 -19.99 -4.32
C MET A 161 0.26 -21.14 -3.35
N THR A 162 -0.83 -21.75 -2.86
CA THR A 162 -0.82 -22.91 -1.97
C THR A 162 -2.11 -23.71 -2.06
N SER A 163 -2.06 -24.97 -1.67
CA SER A 163 -3.23 -25.79 -1.36
C SER A 163 -3.19 -26.31 0.08
N GLU A 164 -2.25 -25.81 0.87
CA GLU A 164 -2.04 -26.29 2.24
C GLU A 164 -3.01 -25.64 3.21
N PRO A 165 -3.79 -26.43 3.98
CA PRO A 165 -4.68 -25.90 4.99
C PRO A 165 -3.92 -25.20 6.10
N GLY A 166 -4.46 -24.07 6.58
CA GLY A 166 -3.86 -23.27 7.65
C GLY A 166 -2.75 -22.32 7.17
N VAL A 167 -2.51 -22.23 5.86
CA VAL A 167 -1.61 -21.23 5.26
C VAL A 167 -2.43 -20.08 4.70
N LEU A 168 -2.06 -18.85 5.07
CA LEU A 168 -2.62 -17.59 4.58
C LEU A 168 -1.60 -16.89 3.70
N LEU A 169 -1.94 -16.66 2.44
CA LEU A 169 -1.16 -15.89 1.50
C LEU A 169 -1.50 -14.40 1.64
N ALA A 170 -0.50 -13.53 1.74
CA ALA A 170 -0.72 -12.11 1.90
C ALA A 170 0.10 -11.26 0.92
N ILE A 171 -0.59 -10.33 0.26
CA ILE A 171 -0.01 -9.34 -0.65
C ILE A 171 -0.22 -7.95 -0.06
N GLN A 172 0.86 -7.15 -0.03
CA GLN A 172 0.84 -5.77 0.45
C GLN A 172 0.62 -4.81 -0.73
N THR A 173 -0.28 -3.86 -0.56
CA THR A 173 -0.55 -2.84 -1.59
C THR A 173 -0.74 -1.45 -0.99
N ALA A 174 -0.44 -0.45 -1.79
CA ALA A 174 -0.90 0.94 -1.73
C ALA A 174 -0.86 1.42 -3.19
N ASP A 175 -2.00 1.30 -3.88
CA ASP A 175 -2.29 1.55 -5.30
C ASP A 175 -2.16 0.35 -6.25
N CYS A 176 -1.12 -0.50 -6.17
CA CYS A 176 -1.05 -1.69 -7.01
C CYS A 176 -2.27 -2.61 -6.79
N ILE A 177 -2.67 -3.33 -7.83
CA ILE A 177 -3.88 -4.15 -7.81
C ILE A 177 -3.59 -5.50 -7.12
N PRO A 178 -4.27 -5.84 -6.01
CA PRO A 178 -4.22 -7.20 -5.47
C PRO A 178 -5.24 -8.06 -6.21
N VAL A 179 -4.82 -9.26 -6.63
CA VAL A 179 -5.71 -10.25 -7.26
C VAL A 179 -5.65 -11.53 -6.43
N LEU A 180 -6.81 -12.00 -5.97
CA LEU A 180 -6.98 -13.25 -5.25
C LEU A 180 -7.68 -14.25 -6.14
N ILE A 181 -7.19 -15.50 -6.17
CA ILE A 181 -7.79 -16.60 -6.95
C ILE A 181 -7.98 -17.82 -6.06
N ALA A 182 -9.12 -18.49 -6.19
CA ALA A 182 -9.38 -19.77 -5.54
C ALA A 182 -9.89 -20.81 -6.55
N ASP A 183 -9.34 -22.01 -6.47
CA ASP A 183 -9.87 -23.21 -7.13
C ASP A 183 -10.88 -23.87 -6.17
N VAL A 184 -12.16 -23.82 -6.54
CA VAL A 184 -13.25 -24.29 -5.67
C VAL A 184 -13.32 -25.82 -5.60
N LYS A 185 -12.70 -26.53 -6.53
CA LYS A 185 -12.65 -28.00 -6.56
C LYS A 185 -11.40 -28.55 -5.87
N LYS A 186 -10.24 -27.95 -6.13
CA LYS A 186 -8.95 -28.41 -5.58
C LYS A 186 -8.62 -27.80 -4.22
N LYS A 187 -9.41 -26.81 -3.77
CA LYS A 187 -9.13 -26.01 -2.55
C LYS A 187 -7.71 -25.45 -2.56
N ALA A 188 -7.29 -24.94 -3.72
CA ALA A 188 -6.02 -24.26 -3.88
C ALA A 188 -6.28 -22.76 -4.06
N VAL A 189 -5.36 -21.94 -3.55
CA VAL A 189 -5.51 -20.48 -3.56
C VAL A 189 -4.24 -19.80 -4.06
N ALA A 190 -4.41 -18.60 -4.63
CA ALA A 190 -3.30 -17.75 -5.03
C ALA A 190 -3.59 -16.28 -4.75
N ALA A 191 -2.53 -15.50 -4.54
CA ALA A 191 -2.57 -14.06 -4.33
C ALA A 191 -1.47 -13.39 -5.15
N PHE A 192 -1.80 -12.32 -5.88
CA PHE A 192 -0.89 -11.62 -6.77
C PHE A 192 -0.86 -10.12 -6.48
N HIS A 193 0.34 -9.55 -6.48
CA HIS A 193 0.60 -8.13 -6.49
C HIS A 193 0.77 -7.68 -7.94
N ALA A 194 -0.27 -7.16 -8.53
CA ALA A 194 -0.29 -6.73 -9.92
C ALA A 194 -0.13 -5.21 -10.05
N GLY A 195 1.09 -4.70 -9.79
CA GLY A 195 1.51 -3.38 -10.25
C GLY A 195 1.69 -3.37 -11.77
N TRP A 196 1.88 -2.21 -12.42
CA TRP A 196 1.95 -2.12 -13.87
C TRP A 196 3.03 -3.03 -14.50
N ARG A 197 4.22 -3.14 -13.86
CA ARG A 197 5.29 -4.05 -14.32
C ARG A 197 4.90 -5.53 -14.23
N GLY A 198 4.25 -5.93 -13.14
CA GLY A 198 3.72 -7.28 -13.00
C GLY A 198 2.62 -7.57 -14.00
N THR A 199 1.74 -6.58 -14.23
CA THR A 199 0.62 -6.69 -15.18
C THR A 199 1.11 -6.80 -16.62
N VAL A 200 2.04 -5.95 -17.06
CA VAL A 200 2.60 -6.04 -18.43
C VAL A 200 3.34 -7.37 -18.66
N ASN A 201 3.96 -7.92 -17.60
CA ASN A 201 4.60 -9.23 -17.63
C ASN A 201 3.63 -10.39 -17.33
N ARG A 202 2.30 -10.18 -17.43
CA ARG A 202 1.24 -11.19 -17.35
C ARG A 202 1.24 -12.00 -16.05
N ILE A 203 1.48 -11.35 -14.89
CA ILE A 203 1.59 -12.05 -13.59
C ILE A 203 0.36 -12.89 -13.27
N VAL A 204 -0.84 -12.39 -13.57
CA VAL A 204 -2.10 -13.09 -13.26
C VAL A 204 -2.32 -14.26 -14.20
N GLU A 205 -2.13 -14.08 -15.50
CA GLU A 205 -2.23 -15.14 -16.51
C GLU A 205 -1.20 -16.26 -16.25
N ASN A 206 0.06 -15.89 -16.00
CA ASN A 206 1.13 -16.82 -15.60
C ASN A 206 0.79 -17.55 -14.29
N GLY A 207 0.16 -16.84 -13.36
CA GLY A 207 -0.29 -17.39 -12.09
C GLY A 207 -1.34 -18.48 -12.27
N VAL A 208 -2.35 -18.26 -13.11
CA VAL A 208 -3.35 -19.28 -13.49
C VAL A 208 -2.67 -20.47 -14.17
N GLY A 209 -1.73 -20.21 -15.08
CA GLY A 209 -0.93 -21.27 -15.71
C GLY A 209 -0.17 -22.13 -14.71
N LYS A 210 0.46 -21.49 -13.70
CA LYS A 210 1.15 -22.20 -12.62
C LYS A 210 0.21 -22.97 -11.70
N MET A 211 -1.00 -22.48 -11.41
CA MET A 211 -2.01 -23.24 -10.67
C MET A 211 -2.44 -24.50 -11.45
N ARG A 212 -2.58 -24.39 -12.77
CA ARG A 212 -2.86 -25.57 -13.63
C ARG A 212 -1.78 -26.64 -13.50
N VAL A 213 -0.51 -26.25 -13.52
CA VAL A 213 0.62 -27.18 -13.39
C VAL A 213 0.71 -27.75 -11.99
N ALA A 214 0.65 -26.90 -10.95
CA ALA A 214 0.92 -27.30 -9.57
C ALA A 214 -0.23 -28.06 -8.90
N PHE A 215 -1.48 -27.72 -9.23
CA PHE A 215 -2.68 -28.25 -8.57
C PHE A 215 -3.64 -28.95 -9.53
N ARG A 216 -3.32 -28.96 -10.83
CA ARG A 216 -4.22 -29.42 -11.90
C ARG A 216 -5.55 -28.65 -11.91
N SER A 217 -5.46 -27.37 -11.58
CA SER A 217 -6.61 -26.46 -11.61
C SER A 217 -7.13 -26.29 -13.04
N ARG A 218 -8.45 -26.20 -13.18
CA ARG A 218 -9.11 -25.93 -14.46
C ARG A 218 -9.69 -24.52 -14.40
N PRO A 219 -9.53 -23.68 -15.46
CA PRO A 219 -10.03 -22.31 -15.44
C PRO A 219 -11.52 -22.17 -15.09
N GLU A 220 -12.35 -23.11 -15.50
CA GLU A 220 -13.78 -23.13 -15.18
C GLU A 220 -14.09 -23.40 -13.70
N ASP A 221 -13.16 -23.94 -12.93
CA ASP A 221 -13.27 -24.17 -11.48
C ASP A 221 -12.65 -23.03 -10.66
N LEU A 222 -12.10 -21.98 -11.32
CA LEU A 222 -11.49 -20.84 -10.67
C LEU A 222 -12.49 -19.70 -10.47
N ILE A 223 -12.40 -19.09 -9.29
CA ILE A 223 -13.00 -17.79 -8.99
C ILE A 223 -11.89 -16.78 -8.68
N ALA A 224 -12.06 -15.54 -9.10
CA ALA A 224 -11.09 -14.49 -8.90
C ALA A 224 -11.74 -13.23 -8.32
N ALA A 225 -10.98 -12.51 -7.45
CA ALA A 225 -11.36 -11.22 -6.93
C ALA A 225 -10.22 -10.21 -7.18
N ILE A 226 -10.54 -9.13 -7.89
CA ILE A 226 -9.68 -7.96 -8.09
C ILE A 226 -10.03 -6.97 -6.99
N GLY A 227 -9.08 -6.74 -6.08
CA GLY A 227 -9.29 -5.89 -4.90
C GLY A 227 -9.10 -4.39 -5.18
N PRO A 228 -9.21 -3.58 -4.11
CA PRO A 228 -9.00 -2.14 -4.20
C PRO A 228 -7.59 -1.80 -4.66
N GLY A 229 -7.48 -0.85 -5.58
CA GLY A 229 -6.22 -0.34 -6.10
C GLY A 229 -6.41 1.01 -6.77
N ILE A 230 -5.38 1.59 -7.35
CA ILE A 230 -5.53 2.85 -8.06
C ILE A 230 -6.34 2.64 -9.35
N GLY A 231 -7.43 3.37 -9.49
CA GLY A 231 -8.29 3.30 -10.68
C GLY A 231 -7.73 4.11 -11.84
N GLY A 232 -8.20 3.83 -13.06
CA GLY A 232 -7.89 4.61 -14.25
C GLY A 232 -8.20 6.10 -14.10
N CYS A 233 -9.18 6.46 -13.27
CA CYS A 233 -9.45 7.88 -12.93
C CYS A 233 -8.27 8.61 -12.30
N CYS A 234 -7.30 7.91 -11.72
CA CYS A 234 -6.22 8.50 -10.93
C CYS A 234 -4.81 8.03 -11.30
N TYR A 235 -4.69 6.99 -12.11
CA TYR A 235 -3.39 6.40 -12.41
C TYR A 235 -2.74 7.00 -13.66
N ALA A 236 -2.25 8.23 -13.51
CA ALA A 236 -1.46 8.88 -14.56
C ALA A 236 -0.12 8.15 -14.76
N VAL A 237 0.24 7.88 -16.01
CA VAL A 237 1.45 7.18 -16.45
C VAL A 237 2.08 7.90 -17.65
N GLY A 238 3.35 7.59 -17.95
CA GLY A 238 4.03 8.12 -19.14
C GLY A 238 3.82 7.25 -20.38
N GLU A 239 4.22 7.78 -21.52
CA GLU A 239 4.16 7.10 -22.83
C GLU A 239 5.00 5.82 -22.87
N GLU A 240 6.04 5.73 -22.06
CA GLU A 240 6.86 4.52 -21.93
C GLU A 240 6.04 3.35 -21.43
N VAL A 241 5.08 3.58 -20.49
CA VAL A 241 4.19 2.54 -19.98
C VAL A 241 3.21 2.10 -21.08
N ARG A 242 2.67 3.06 -21.86
CA ARG A 242 1.78 2.75 -22.99
C ARG A 242 2.48 1.90 -24.03
N SER A 243 3.72 2.26 -24.38
CA SER A 243 4.53 1.53 -25.34
C SER A 243 4.82 0.09 -24.89
N GLU A 244 5.15 -0.10 -23.60
CA GLU A 244 5.35 -1.43 -23.01
C GLU A 244 4.08 -2.29 -23.11
N PHE A 245 2.91 -1.72 -22.76
CA PHE A 245 1.63 -2.46 -22.86
C PHE A 245 1.28 -2.75 -24.34
N ALA A 246 1.49 -1.82 -25.24
CA ALA A 246 1.23 -2.01 -26.67
C ALA A 246 2.11 -3.10 -27.29
N SER A 247 3.34 -3.29 -26.81
CA SER A 247 4.22 -4.38 -27.24
C SER A 247 3.74 -5.76 -26.79
N GLN A 248 2.93 -5.85 -25.71
CA GLN A 248 2.50 -7.11 -25.10
C GLN A 248 1.04 -7.46 -25.39
N PHE A 249 0.18 -6.47 -25.63
CA PHE A 249 -1.26 -6.69 -25.71
C PHE A 249 -1.87 -5.99 -26.93
N ALA A 250 -2.49 -6.76 -27.81
CA ALA A 250 -3.20 -6.19 -28.98
C ALA A 250 -4.36 -5.26 -28.59
N TYR A 251 -4.90 -5.42 -27.37
CA TYR A 251 -5.98 -4.61 -26.83
C TYR A 251 -5.49 -3.43 -25.95
N ALA A 252 -4.18 -3.15 -25.91
CA ALA A 252 -3.58 -2.15 -25.02
C ALA A 252 -4.26 -0.78 -25.14
N GLN A 253 -4.63 -0.35 -26.36
CA GLN A 253 -5.29 0.94 -26.59
C GLN A 253 -6.56 1.16 -25.76
N HIS A 254 -7.29 0.08 -25.41
CA HIS A 254 -8.52 0.15 -24.61
C HIS A 254 -8.27 0.26 -23.10
N LEU A 255 -7.01 0.13 -22.67
CA LEU A 255 -6.61 0.25 -21.27
C LEU A 255 -6.19 1.67 -20.90
N PHE A 256 -5.98 2.53 -21.90
CA PHE A 256 -5.53 3.90 -21.69
C PHE A 256 -6.57 4.91 -22.12
N HIS A 257 -6.67 5.98 -21.37
CA HIS A 257 -7.51 7.12 -21.72
C HIS A 257 -6.82 8.42 -21.28
N GLU A 258 -7.15 9.50 -21.96
CA GLU A 258 -6.66 10.81 -21.65
C GLU A 258 -7.63 11.51 -20.68
N VAL A 259 -7.06 12.04 -19.60
CA VAL A 259 -7.81 12.85 -18.62
C VAL A 259 -7.31 14.27 -18.68
N SER A 260 -8.20 15.18 -19.04
CA SER A 260 -7.91 16.62 -18.98
C SER A 260 -8.12 17.08 -17.54
N ASP A 261 -7.05 17.54 -16.89
CA ASP A 261 -7.19 18.26 -15.64
C ASP A 261 -7.89 19.60 -15.93
N SER A 262 -9.04 19.81 -15.34
CA SER A 262 -9.66 21.13 -15.24
C SER A 262 -8.87 21.96 -14.22
N ASP A 263 -7.81 22.62 -14.66
CA ASP A 263 -7.12 23.62 -13.84
C ASP A 263 -7.89 24.95 -13.96
N PRO A 264 -8.57 25.42 -12.89
CA PRO A 264 -9.34 26.66 -12.94
C PRO A 264 -8.49 27.89 -13.30
N ILE A 265 -7.19 27.85 -13.02
CA ILE A 265 -6.26 28.92 -13.40
C ILE A 265 -5.95 28.84 -14.89
N ARG A 266 -5.80 27.64 -15.43
CA ARG A 266 -5.60 27.41 -16.86
C ARG A 266 -6.81 27.83 -17.68
N GLU A 267 -8.03 27.47 -17.22
CA GLU A 267 -9.27 27.88 -17.86
C GLU A 267 -9.44 29.39 -17.86
N LYS A 268 -9.08 30.05 -16.75
CA LYS A 268 -9.18 31.50 -16.58
C LYS A 268 -8.09 32.29 -17.30
N TYR A 269 -6.89 31.74 -17.43
CA TYR A 269 -5.71 32.41 -17.97
C TYR A 269 -4.92 31.54 -18.97
N PRO A 270 -5.52 31.08 -20.08
CA PRO A 270 -4.87 30.12 -21.00
C PRO A 270 -3.55 30.65 -21.59
N MET A 271 -3.41 31.97 -21.76
CA MET A 271 -2.21 32.59 -22.33
C MET A 271 -0.98 32.49 -21.41
N LEU A 272 -1.14 32.38 -20.09
CA LEU A 272 -0.02 32.20 -19.17
C LEU A 272 0.71 30.87 -19.37
N PHE A 273 0.01 29.86 -19.86
CA PHE A 273 0.55 28.52 -20.09
C PHE A 273 1.19 28.32 -21.46
N LEU A 274 1.06 29.29 -22.36
CA LEU A 274 1.70 29.25 -23.69
C LEU A 274 3.16 29.69 -23.65
N THR A 275 3.56 30.53 -22.70
CA THR A 275 4.88 31.16 -22.68
C THR A 275 5.76 30.80 -21.47
N GLN A 276 5.19 30.46 -20.33
CA GLN A 276 5.94 30.08 -19.12
C GLN A 276 5.14 29.08 -18.29
N ARG A 277 5.84 28.08 -17.71
CA ARG A 277 5.24 27.20 -16.69
C ARG A 277 5.23 27.92 -15.34
N PRO A 278 4.07 28.21 -14.73
CA PRO A 278 4.03 28.66 -13.36
C PRO A 278 4.59 27.56 -12.43
N PRO A 279 5.36 27.90 -11.38
CA PRO A 279 5.83 26.93 -10.40
C PRO A 279 4.65 26.18 -9.74
N GLY A 280 4.71 24.85 -9.72
CA GLY A 280 3.68 24.00 -9.08
C GLY A 280 2.54 23.53 -9.99
N HIS A 281 2.48 23.91 -11.25
CA HIS A 281 1.48 23.42 -12.21
C HIS A 281 2.05 22.27 -13.06
N SER A 282 1.26 21.19 -13.16
CA SER A 282 1.58 19.98 -13.90
C SER A 282 1.56 20.21 -15.43
N ASN A 283 1.98 19.23 -16.20
CA ASN A 283 2.15 19.28 -17.65
C ASN A 283 0.95 19.88 -18.39
N ILE A 284 1.24 20.72 -19.40
CA ILE A 284 0.27 21.28 -20.33
C ILE A 284 -0.26 20.14 -21.21
N GLY A 285 -1.52 19.77 -21.06
CA GLY A 285 -2.17 18.73 -21.86
C GLY A 285 -2.89 17.68 -21.03
N PRO A 286 -3.68 16.82 -21.66
CA PRO A 286 -4.29 15.69 -20.97
C PRO A 286 -3.22 14.74 -20.43
N SER A 287 -3.43 14.20 -19.24
CA SER A 287 -2.58 13.16 -18.68
C SER A 287 -3.05 11.80 -19.17
N LEU A 288 -2.10 10.96 -19.59
CA LEU A 288 -2.39 9.58 -19.99
C LEU A 288 -2.64 8.72 -18.74
N HIS A 289 -3.78 8.07 -18.66
CA HIS A 289 -4.17 7.23 -17.55
C HIS A 289 -4.30 5.77 -17.97
N LEU A 290 -3.89 4.85 -17.09
CA LEU A 290 -3.96 3.40 -17.29
C LEU A 290 -4.98 2.77 -16.34
N ASP A 291 -5.88 1.94 -16.88
CA ASP A 291 -6.77 1.09 -16.09
C ASP A 291 -6.15 -0.30 -15.83
N LEU A 292 -5.46 -0.42 -14.69
CA LEU A 292 -4.86 -1.70 -14.26
C LEU A 292 -5.90 -2.74 -13.86
N MET A 293 -7.08 -2.33 -13.37
CA MET A 293 -8.14 -3.29 -13.01
C MET A 293 -8.68 -3.97 -14.26
N ALA A 294 -8.97 -3.17 -15.31
CA ALA A 294 -9.39 -3.70 -16.62
C ALA A 294 -8.31 -4.61 -17.23
N ALA A 295 -7.03 -4.24 -17.15
CA ALA A 295 -5.92 -5.03 -17.65
C ALA A 295 -5.85 -6.42 -16.97
N ASN A 296 -5.91 -6.45 -15.64
CA ASN A 296 -5.87 -7.72 -14.90
C ASN A 296 -7.15 -8.54 -15.09
N ARG A 297 -8.32 -7.91 -15.20
CA ARG A 297 -9.56 -8.60 -15.56
C ARG A 297 -9.45 -9.26 -16.92
N ARG A 298 -8.90 -8.57 -17.91
CA ARG A 298 -8.68 -9.12 -19.24
C ARG A 298 -7.75 -10.34 -19.20
N GLN A 299 -6.66 -10.30 -18.46
CA GLN A 299 -5.75 -11.43 -18.30
C GLN A 299 -6.43 -12.66 -17.68
N LEU A 300 -7.35 -12.47 -16.72
CA LEU A 300 -8.14 -13.57 -16.15
C LEU A 300 -9.05 -14.22 -17.21
N LEU A 301 -9.68 -13.40 -18.06
CA LEU A 301 -10.52 -13.88 -19.17
C LEU A 301 -9.67 -14.64 -20.21
N ASP A 302 -8.53 -14.08 -20.58
CA ASP A 302 -7.59 -14.70 -21.54
C ASP A 302 -7.00 -16.02 -20.99
N ALA A 303 -6.85 -16.13 -19.66
CA ALA A 303 -6.48 -17.38 -18.98
C ALA A 303 -7.63 -18.41 -18.91
N GLY A 304 -8.83 -18.06 -19.37
CA GLY A 304 -9.98 -18.96 -19.50
C GLY A 304 -10.97 -18.95 -18.35
N LEU A 305 -10.88 -17.97 -17.42
CA LEU A 305 -11.90 -17.80 -16.38
C LEU A 305 -13.20 -17.25 -17.01
N ARG A 306 -14.34 -17.70 -16.48
CA ARG A 306 -15.64 -17.19 -16.93
C ARG A 306 -15.87 -15.77 -16.37
N PRO A 307 -16.52 -14.87 -17.14
CA PRO A 307 -16.78 -13.49 -16.70
C PRO A 307 -17.49 -13.38 -15.35
N GLU A 308 -18.46 -14.27 -15.08
CA GLU A 308 -19.22 -14.34 -13.83
C GLU A 308 -18.40 -14.87 -12.63
N SER A 309 -17.27 -15.50 -12.90
CA SER A 309 -16.33 -15.98 -11.86
C SER A 309 -15.34 -14.89 -11.40
N ILE A 310 -15.40 -13.70 -12.00
CA ILE A 310 -14.47 -12.60 -11.71
C ILE A 310 -15.22 -11.46 -11.02
N THR A 311 -14.95 -11.27 -9.74
CA THR A 311 -15.45 -10.13 -8.96
C THR A 311 -14.46 -8.98 -9.03
N VAL A 312 -14.91 -7.78 -9.37
CA VAL A 312 -14.10 -6.55 -9.30
C VAL A 312 -14.69 -5.66 -8.20
N ILE A 313 -13.89 -5.33 -7.19
CA ILE A 313 -14.32 -4.43 -6.10
C ILE A 313 -14.47 -3.00 -6.64
N GLY A 314 -13.57 -2.55 -7.52
CA GLY A 314 -13.72 -1.30 -8.26
C GLY A 314 -13.35 -0.03 -7.48
N ASP A 315 -13.01 -0.12 -6.20
CA ASP A 315 -12.64 1.03 -5.38
C ASP A 315 -11.27 1.59 -5.79
N CYS A 316 -11.22 2.88 -6.14
CA CYS A 316 -9.98 3.59 -6.36
C CYS A 316 -9.37 4.06 -5.03
N THR A 317 -8.16 3.59 -4.72
CA THR A 317 -7.45 3.91 -3.48
C THR A 317 -7.14 5.39 -3.32
N ARG A 318 -6.82 6.10 -4.43
CA ARG A 318 -6.57 7.54 -4.41
C ARG A 318 -7.84 8.36 -4.21
N CYS A 319 -8.93 8.03 -4.90
CA CYS A 319 -10.22 8.71 -4.71
C CYS A 319 -10.76 8.53 -3.29
N GLN A 320 -10.55 7.35 -2.72
CA GLN A 320 -11.01 6.99 -1.38
C GLN A 320 -9.84 6.89 -0.38
N ASN A 321 -8.92 7.87 -0.38
CA ASN A 321 -7.75 7.83 0.49
C ASN A 321 -8.07 7.98 1.99
N ASN A 322 -9.31 8.35 2.32
CA ASN A 322 -9.84 8.26 3.69
C ASN A 322 -10.09 6.81 4.14
N ARG A 323 -10.30 5.88 3.21
CA ARG A 323 -10.59 4.47 3.44
C ARG A 323 -9.40 3.56 3.13
N TYR A 324 -8.51 3.98 2.23
CA TYR A 324 -7.35 3.21 1.76
C TYR A 324 -6.05 4.00 1.89
N PHE A 325 -4.93 3.30 2.01
CA PHE A 325 -3.61 3.87 1.80
C PHE A 325 -3.35 4.01 0.30
N SER A 326 -2.84 5.16 -0.12
CA SER A 326 -2.52 5.44 -1.53
C SER A 326 -1.13 6.06 -1.65
N TYR A 327 -0.20 5.34 -2.28
CA TYR A 327 1.16 5.83 -2.51
C TYR A 327 1.16 7.09 -3.40
N ARG A 328 0.34 7.08 -4.44
CA ARG A 328 0.17 8.21 -5.36
C ARG A 328 -0.54 9.38 -4.69
N GLY A 329 -1.58 9.10 -3.92
CA GLY A 329 -2.38 10.12 -3.23
C GLY A 329 -1.64 10.81 -2.09
N GLU A 330 -0.77 10.08 -1.40
CA GLU A 330 -0.02 10.55 -0.23
C GLU A 330 1.47 10.79 -0.55
N GLN A 331 1.82 10.94 -1.84
CA GLN A 331 3.16 11.31 -2.33
C GLN A 331 4.29 10.44 -1.76
N GLY A 332 4.01 9.14 -1.60
CA GLY A 332 4.97 8.15 -1.11
C GLY A 332 4.99 7.94 0.41
N PHE A 333 4.48 8.89 1.20
CA PHE A 333 4.43 8.76 2.66
C PHE A 333 3.12 8.12 3.10
N THR A 334 3.05 6.80 3.07
CA THR A 334 1.82 6.05 3.29
C THR A 334 2.07 4.66 3.87
N GLY A 335 1.06 4.11 4.57
CA GLY A 335 1.05 2.74 5.03
C GLY A 335 0.81 1.71 3.90
N ARG A 336 0.55 0.47 4.30
CA ARG A 336 0.23 -0.62 3.37
C ARG A 336 -1.00 -1.36 3.84
N MET A 337 -1.87 -1.69 2.89
CA MET A 337 -2.96 -2.65 3.05
C MET A 337 -2.45 -4.07 2.87
N LEU A 338 -3.20 -5.05 3.38
CA LEU A 338 -3.03 -6.48 3.08
C LEU A 338 -4.27 -7.04 2.41
N SER A 339 -4.01 -7.83 1.37
CA SER A 339 -5.00 -8.69 0.75
C SER A 339 -4.62 -10.13 1.05
N VAL A 340 -5.53 -10.86 1.69
CA VAL A 340 -5.26 -12.19 2.25
C VAL A 340 -6.22 -13.23 1.69
N ILE A 341 -5.69 -14.41 1.38
CA ILE A 341 -6.47 -15.59 1.00
C ILE A 341 -5.81 -16.85 1.57
N GLY A 342 -6.63 -17.83 1.97
CA GLY A 342 -6.11 -19.10 2.48
C GLY A 342 -7.16 -20.17 2.61
N VAL A 343 -6.70 -21.38 2.89
CA VAL A 343 -7.53 -22.58 3.10
C VAL A 343 -7.63 -22.84 4.60
N ARG A 344 -8.86 -22.90 5.14
CA ARG A 344 -9.11 -23.32 6.53
C ARG A 344 -8.71 -24.78 6.71
N GLY A 345 -8.21 -25.13 7.90
CA GLY A 345 -7.94 -26.51 8.25
C GLY A 345 -9.22 -27.35 8.42
N SER A 346 -9.12 -28.65 8.16
CA SER A 346 -10.19 -29.62 8.42
C SER A 346 -10.50 -29.65 9.95
N GLY A 347 -11.77 -29.49 10.30
CA GLY A 347 -12.21 -29.33 11.71
C GLY A 347 -12.53 -27.90 12.15
N GLU A 348 -12.38 -26.93 11.27
CA GLU A 348 -12.64 -25.51 11.51
C GLU A 348 -14.08 -25.13 11.11
N ALA A 349 -15.08 -25.58 11.89
CA ALA A 349 -16.45 -25.11 11.72
C ALA A 349 -16.53 -23.58 11.96
N LEU A 350 -17.32 -22.88 11.15
CA LEU A 350 -17.68 -21.49 11.38
C LEU A 350 -18.29 -21.34 12.78
N ILE A 351 -17.64 -20.58 13.65
CA ILE A 351 -18.35 -20.01 14.80
C ILE A 351 -19.28 -18.96 14.17
N LYS A 352 -20.57 -19.28 14.08
CA LYS A 352 -21.59 -18.29 13.70
C LYS A 352 -21.52 -17.18 14.76
N GLN A 353 -21.10 -15.99 14.31
CA GLN A 353 -21.27 -14.74 15.06
C GLN A 353 -22.69 -14.21 14.89
#